data_943628642efc560068d15bb42f64b5fb
#
_entry.id   943628642efc560068d15bb42f64b5fb
#
_cell.length_a   1.000
_cell.length_b   1.000
_cell.length_c   1.000
_cell.angle_alpha   90.00
_cell.angle_beta   90.00
_cell.angle_gamma   90.00
#
_symmetry.space_group_name_H-M   'P 1'
#
loop_
_entity.id
_entity.type
_entity.pdbx_description
1 polymer ?
#
loop_
_entity_poly.entity_id
_entity_poly.type
_entity_poly.pdbx_seq_one_letter_code
_entity_poly.pdbx_strand_id
1 'polypeptide(L)'
;MHHQALEHVDFLCSPEAARKTFALQWSVPLGSARGGCDRDGLSPLHAELAQRGGGGRDAKDFAYALDDLGVRRSIRLGTHFLHIDAMGLPEALLPTLSLCADVIRQPNITPEHLKSAKLLVNQGRRSIEDDPGELARDHLRRLHAPAPFDRSAYGCEEVVEAANPELLLEDWAHWSGCQGGRVVVAGQFDPAKVVEHVQSECQRMTWSNRTLESLLPEAPADPVQKFIERPLAQVHLVWAWSAPTMHDEHRAAWQVLSRILGSSGSGRLFHEVRQKRSLCYAVGGGWAPSDDFGRFMVSAGTTPDRAAETVQVVEEVMHGILQDRPSEEEIDRAKEGVLSALTLRRESTAARASVLGNHFTTFGEVWDPKKEVQSIVDVDQAAIDAALSAWTPRSPWTVALGATNPFSGALT
;
A
#
# COMPACT_ATOMS: atom_id res chain seq x y z
N MET A 1 5.05 20.95 10.90
CA MET A 1 4.21 20.45 9.83
C MET A 1 2.89 21.20 9.87
N HIS A 2 2.29 21.46 8.72
CA HIS A 2 1.10 22.29 8.63
C HIS A 2 0.10 21.66 7.69
N HIS A 3 -1.19 21.85 8.00
CA HIS A 3 -2.33 21.53 7.16
C HIS A 3 -3.10 22.80 6.88
N GLN A 4 -3.58 22.94 5.65
CA GLN A 4 -4.51 23.98 5.24
C GLN A 4 -5.54 23.37 4.32
N ALA A 5 -6.79 23.39 4.73
CA ALA A 5 -7.90 23.04 3.84
C ALA A 5 -8.04 24.15 2.79
N LEU A 6 -7.87 23.78 1.53
CA LEU A 6 -8.19 24.61 0.38
C LEU A 6 -9.60 24.24 -0.10
N GLU A 7 -10.15 25.03 -1.02
CA GLU A 7 -11.54 24.84 -1.46
C GLU A 7 -11.88 23.42 -1.93
N HIS A 8 -10.91 22.75 -2.58
CA HIS A 8 -11.15 21.44 -3.22
C HIS A 8 -10.15 20.35 -2.81
N VAL A 9 -9.02 20.73 -2.22
CA VAL A 9 -7.96 19.79 -1.84
C VAL A 9 -7.40 20.14 -0.47
N ASP A 10 -6.92 19.14 0.26
CA ASP A 10 -6.13 19.36 1.45
C ASP A 10 -4.66 19.61 1.07
N PHE A 11 -4.11 20.72 1.55
CA PHE A 11 -2.69 20.98 1.42
C PHE A 11 -1.98 20.66 2.74
N LEU A 12 -0.97 19.78 2.65
CA LEU A 12 -0.13 19.41 3.79
C LEU A 12 1.33 19.72 3.49
N CYS A 13 2.04 20.27 4.44
CA CYS A 13 3.44 20.55 4.23
C CYS A 13 4.34 20.29 5.43
N SER A 14 5.58 19.93 5.13
CA SER A 14 6.67 19.76 6.08
C SER A 14 7.91 20.49 5.57
N PRO A 15 7.98 21.84 5.73
CA PRO A 15 9.12 22.62 5.30
C PRO A 15 10.33 22.32 6.18
N GLU A 16 11.50 22.14 5.56
CA GLU A 16 12.74 21.79 6.24
C GLU A 16 13.95 22.43 5.51
N ALA A 17 14.45 23.54 6.02
CA ALA A 17 15.51 24.33 5.38
C ALA A 17 16.85 23.59 5.26
N ALA A 18 17.08 22.58 6.10
CA ALA A 18 18.31 21.78 6.07
C ALA A 18 18.34 20.79 4.88
N ARG A 19 17.20 20.46 4.29
CA ARG A 19 17.12 19.59 3.10
C ARG A 19 17.52 20.37 1.86
N LYS A 20 18.05 19.65 0.87
CA LYS A 20 18.46 20.22 -0.43
C LYS A 20 17.52 19.84 -1.56
N THR A 21 16.39 19.17 -1.23
CA THR A 21 15.42 18.66 -2.19
C THR A 21 14.00 18.97 -1.70
N PHE A 22 13.06 18.93 -2.64
CA PHE A 22 11.65 18.77 -2.33
C PHE A 22 11.16 17.35 -2.65
N ALA A 23 10.06 16.95 -2.02
CA ALA A 23 9.23 15.85 -2.44
C ALA A 23 7.76 16.31 -2.46
N LEU A 24 7.08 15.99 -3.54
CA LEU A 24 5.67 16.28 -3.80
C LEU A 24 4.92 14.97 -3.92
N GLN A 25 3.75 14.89 -3.31
CA GLN A 25 2.74 13.85 -3.59
C GLN A 25 1.41 14.54 -3.85
N TRP A 26 0.84 14.33 -5.04
CA TRP A 26 -0.52 14.72 -5.35
C TRP A 26 -1.39 13.48 -5.43
N SER A 27 -2.35 13.36 -4.52
CA SER A 27 -3.25 12.22 -4.42
C SER A 27 -4.60 12.56 -5.03
N VAL A 28 -4.99 11.79 -6.03
CA VAL A 28 -6.28 11.94 -6.75
C VAL A 28 -7.16 10.74 -6.39
N PRO A 29 -8.48 10.91 -6.15
CA PRO A 29 -9.37 9.82 -5.72
C PRO A 29 -9.70 8.80 -6.82
N LEU A 30 -8.71 8.24 -7.47
CA LEU A 30 -8.76 7.27 -8.57
C LEU A 30 -8.24 5.89 -8.17
N GLY A 31 -8.40 5.51 -6.90
CA GLY A 31 -7.89 4.24 -6.39
C GLY A 31 -8.59 3.00 -6.96
N SER A 32 -7.93 1.83 -6.83
CA SER A 32 -8.40 0.56 -7.41
C SER A 32 -9.72 0.07 -6.81
N ALA A 33 -10.03 0.42 -5.56
CA ALA A 33 -11.27 0.01 -4.90
C ALA A 33 -12.46 0.96 -5.19
N ARG A 34 -12.25 2.06 -5.92
CA ARG A 34 -13.31 3.02 -6.23
C ARG A 34 -14.24 2.53 -7.34
N GLY A 35 -15.54 2.80 -7.18
CA GLY A 35 -16.58 2.44 -8.14
C GLY A 35 -17.00 0.96 -8.11
N GLY A 36 -17.93 0.59 -8.99
CA GLY A 36 -18.46 -0.77 -9.11
C GLY A 36 -17.50 -1.77 -9.77
N CYS A 37 -17.98 -3.00 -9.95
CA CYS A 37 -17.19 -4.06 -10.62
C CYS A 37 -16.92 -3.74 -12.09
N ASP A 38 -17.75 -2.93 -12.73
CA ASP A 38 -17.61 -2.44 -14.10
C ASP A 38 -16.40 -1.51 -14.28
N ARG A 39 -15.79 -1.02 -13.17
CA ARG A 39 -14.57 -0.21 -13.16
C ARG A 39 -13.31 -1.00 -12.81
N ASP A 40 -13.41 -2.27 -12.46
CA ASP A 40 -12.25 -3.08 -12.07
C ASP A 40 -11.31 -3.33 -13.26
N GLY A 41 -10.41 -2.41 -13.48
CA GLY A 41 -9.47 -2.36 -14.61
C GLY A 41 -9.25 -0.95 -15.15
N LEU A 42 -10.14 0.02 -14.87
CA LEU A 42 -9.95 1.40 -15.32
C LEU A 42 -8.84 2.11 -14.55
N SER A 43 -8.75 1.89 -13.23
CA SER A 43 -7.72 2.53 -12.40
C SER A 43 -6.27 2.16 -12.81
N PRO A 44 -5.91 0.90 -13.08
CA PRO A 44 -4.58 0.60 -13.63
C PRO A 44 -4.34 1.21 -15.02
N LEU A 45 -5.36 1.31 -15.89
CA LEU A 45 -5.23 2.03 -17.16
C LEU A 45 -4.98 3.53 -16.91
N HIS A 46 -5.67 4.15 -15.95
CA HIS A 46 -5.41 5.55 -15.58
C HIS A 46 -3.98 5.75 -15.05
N ALA A 47 -3.45 4.82 -14.28
CA ALA A 47 -2.08 4.89 -13.79
C ALA A 47 -1.06 4.86 -14.94
N GLU A 48 -1.27 4.02 -15.94
CA GLU A 48 -0.42 3.95 -17.13
C GLU A 48 -0.58 5.19 -18.02
N LEU A 49 -1.80 5.69 -18.20
CA LEU A 49 -2.08 6.87 -19.02
C LEU A 49 -1.57 8.16 -18.38
N ALA A 50 -1.63 8.30 -17.05
CA ALA A 50 -1.07 9.44 -16.34
C ALA A 50 0.45 9.59 -16.54
N GLN A 51 1.14 8.49 -16.85
CA GLN A 51 2.56 8.55 -17.22
C GLN A 51 2.81 9.20 -18.58
N ARG A 52 1.79 9.30 -19.44
CA ARG A 52 1.89 9.92 -20.78
C ARG A 52 1.76 11.44 -20.75
N GLY A 53 1.66 12.02 -19.53
CA GLY A 53 1.57 13.47 -19.36
C GLY A 53 0.17 14.04 -19.57
N GLY A 54 0.12 15.34 -19.79
CA GLY A 54 -1.12 16.09 -19.92
C GLY A 54 -0.88 17.53 -20.36
N GLY A 55 -1.95 18.33 -20.34
CA GLY A 55 -1.89 19.76 -20.67
C GLY A 55 -1.58 20.05 -22.14
N GLY A 56 -1.95 19.13 -23.05
CA GLY A 56 -1.72 19.27 -24.48
C GLY A 56 -0.30 18.93 -24.95
N ARG A 57 0.61 18.55 -24.06
CA ARG A 57 1.94 18.03 -24.41
C ARG A 57 1.83 16.58 -24.83
N ASP A 58 2.59 16.16 -25.83
CA ASP A 58 2.77 14.73 -26.08
C ASP A 58 3.64 14.07 -24.98
N ALA A 59 3.69 12.73 -24.99
CA ALA A 59 4.40 11.99 -23.95
C ALA A 59 5.91 12.28 -23.91
N LYS A 60 6.51 12.58 -25.06
CA LYS A 60 7.93 12.90 -25.22
C LYS A 60 8.23 14.31 -24.70
N ASP A 61 7.45 15.30 -25.10
CA ASP A 61 7.59 16.68 -24.65
C ASP A 61 7.34 16.82 -23.17
N PHE A 62 6.42 16.02 -22.61
CA PHE A 62 6.17 15.97 -21.17
C PHE A 62 7.38 15.37 -20.41
N ALA A 63 7.96 14.30 -20.95
CA ALA A 63 9.17 13.70 -20.36
C ALA A 63 10.35 14.69 -20.40
N TYR A 64 10.56 15.35 -21.51
CA TYR A 64 11.62 16.37 -21.64
C TYR A 64 11.41 17.53 -20.65
N ALA A 65 10.17 18.00 -20.46
CA ALA A 65 9.90 19.07 -19.49
C ALA A 65 10.26 18.66 -18.05
N LEU A 66 10.12 17.38 -17.69
CA LEU A 66 10.55 16.87 -16.38
C LEU A 66 12.08 16.70 -16.30
N ASP A 67 12.71 16.21 -17.36
CA ASP A 67 14.16 16.03 -17.44
C ASP A 67 14.89 17.36 -17.38
N ASP A 68 14.40 18.40 -18.05
CA ASP A 68 14.95 19.78 -18.02
C ASP A 68 14.89 20.38 -16.61
N LEU A 69 13.89 19.98 -15.81
CA LEU A 69 13.76 20.37 -14.40
C LEU A 69 14.59 19.48 -13.45
N GLY A 70 15.18 18.39 -13.95
CA GLY A 70 15.92 17.42 -13.11
C GLY A 70 15.01 16.68 -12.12
N VAL A 71 13.75 16.48 -12.46
CA VAL A 71 12.72 15.92 -11.57
C VAL A 71 12.52 14.43 -11.83
N ARG A 72 12.55 13.65 -10.76
CA ARG A 72 12.08 12.25 -10.78
C ARG A 72 10.60 12.21 -10.45
N ARG A 73 9.81 11.60 -11.33
CA ARG A 73 8.38 11.39 -11.13
C ARG A 73 8.06 9.90 -11.06
N SER A 74 7.05 9.53 -10.28
CA SER A 74 6.41 8.21 -10.31
C SER A 74 4.90 8.33 -10.18
N ILE A 75 4.18 7.39 -10.80
CA ILE A 75 2.74 7.23 -10.62
C ILE A 75 2.52 5.93 -9.85
N ARG A 76 1.77 6.00 -8.76
CA ARG A 76 1.45 4.83 -7.92
C ARG A 76 -0.05 4.69 -7.76
N LEU A 77 -0.58 3.55 -8.17
CA LEU A 77 -1.97 3.20 -7.90
C LEU A 77 -2.08 2.60 -6.49
N GLY A 78 -2.85 3.23 -5.64
CA GLY A 78 -3.25 2.73 -4.33
C GLY A 78 -4.70 2.28 -4.32
N THR A 79 -5.16 1.80 -3.19
CA THR A 79 -6.54 1.35 -2.99
C THR A 79 -7.55 2.49 -3.12
N HIS A 80 -7.27 3.64 -2.47
CA HIS A 80 -8.16 4.79 -2.43
C HIS A 80 -7.79 5.89 -3.42
N PHE A 81 -6.51 6.01 -3.75
CA PHE A 81 -5.95 7.13 -4.51
C PHE A 81 -4.97 6.67 -5.58
N LEU A 82 -4.94 7.42 -6.67
CA LEU A 82 -3.81 7.48 -7.59
C LEU A 82 -2.87 8.58 -7.07
N HIS A 83 -1.60 8.25 -6.87
CA HIS A 83 -0.58 9.18 -6.39
C HIS A 83 0.34 9.59 -7.53
N ILE A 84 0.49 10.90 -7.74
CA ILE A 84 1.50 11.49 -8.60
C ILE A 84 2.61 11.99 -7.65
N ASP A 85 3.72 11.27 -7.63
CA ASP A 85 4.87 11.62 -6.79
C ASP A 85 5.95 12.27 -7.64
N ALA A 86 6.61 13.30 -7.09
CA ALA A 86 7.74 13.96 -7.74
C ALA A 86 8.79 14.38 -6.71
N MET A 87 10.06 14.38 -7.13
CA MET A 87 11.18 14.79 -6.29
C MET A 87 12.25 15.48 -7.14
N GLY A 88 12.78 16.59 -6.63
CA GLY A 88 13.79 17.38 -7.34
C GLY A 88 14.44 18.44 -6.46
N LEU A 89 15.12 19.39 -7.09
CA LEU A 89 15.71 20.55 -6.43
C LEU A 89 14.64 21.62 -6.13
N PRO A 90 14.79 22.42 -5.08
CA PRO A 90 13.77 23.36 -4.61
C PRO A 90 13.20 24.30 -5.69
N GLU A 91 14.05 24.79 -6.59
CA GLU A 91 13.67 25.68 -7.69
C GLU A 91 12.74 25.04 -8.73
N ALA A 92 12.75 23.73 -8.84
CA ALA A 92 11.89 22.98 -9.77
C ALA A 92 10.49 22.70 -9.20
N LEU A 93 10.22 22.99 -7.91
CA LEU A 93 8.95 22.60 -7.26
C LEU A 93 7.71 23.21 -7.94
N LEU A 94 7.67 24.54 -8.13
CA LEU A 94 6.49 25.19 -8.70
C LEU A 94 6.22 24.77 -10.16
N PRO A 95 7.23 24.73 -11.05
CA PRO A 95 7.02 24.16 -12.40
C PRO A 95 6.55 22.70 -12.37
N THR A 96 7.06 21.89 -11.44
CA THR A 96 6.64 20.49 -11.29
C THR A 96 5.19 20.38 -10.83
N LEU A 97 4.75 21.23 -9.92
CA LEU A 97 3.32 21.31 -9.51
C LEU A 97 2.42 21.59 -10.71
N SER A 98 2.78 22.56 -11.57
CA SER A 98 2.02 22.85 -12.78
C SER A 98 1.98 21.66 -13.75
N LEU A 99 3.09 20.94 -13.94
CA LEU A 99 3.10 19.73 -14.77
C LEU A 99 2.20 18.61 -14.19
N CYS A 100 2.20 18.43 -12.87
CA CYS A 100 1.29 17.47 -12.20
C CYS A 100 -0.18 17.91 -12.35
N ALA A 101 -0.46 19.20 -12.19
CA ALA A 101 -1.79 19.77 -12.39
C ALA A 101 -2.28 19.58 -13.84
N ASP A 102 -1.40 19.72 -14.83
CA ASP A 102 -1.69 19.48 -16.24
C ASP A 102 -2.14 18.04 -16.49
N VAL A 103 -1.48 17.05 -15.88
CA VAL A 103 -1.89 15.63 -15.96
C VAL A 103 -3.30 15.43 -15.39
N ILE A 104 -3.61 16.06 -14.26
CA ILE A 104 -4.91 15.89 -13.60
C ILE A 104 -6.02 16.58 -14.40
N ARG A 105 -5.76 17.81 -14.85
CA ARG A 105 -6.74 18.62 -15.58
C ARG A 105 -7.04 18.11 -16.99
N GLN A 106 -6.02 17.66 -17.71
CA GLN A 106 -6.12 17.27 -19.11
C GLN A 106 -5.16 16.10 -19.39
N PRO A 107 -5.52 14.87 -18.95
CA PRO A 107 -4.70 13.70 -19.18
C PRO A 107 -4.59 13.37 -20.66
N ASN A 108 -3.46 12.82 -21.07
CA ASN A 108 -3.19 12.50 -22.47
C ASN A 108 -3.77 11.12 -22.84
N ILE A 109 -5.10 11.03 -22.85
CA ILE A 109 -5.85 9.79 -23.15
C ILE A 109 -6.23 9.79 -24.64
N THR A 110 -5.43 9.09 -25.45
CA THR A 110 -5.66 8.91 -26.89
C THR A 110 -5.81 7.43 -27.22
N PRO A 111 -6.41 7.05 -28.37
CA PRO A 111 -6.49 5.65 -28.80
C PRO A 111 -5.13 4.95 -28.86
N GLU A 112 -4.08 5.65 -29.30
CA GLU A 112 -2.72 5.11 -29.37
C GLU A 112 -2.14 4.85 -27.98
N HIS A 113 -2.27 5.82 -27.06
CA HIS A 113 -1.80 5.68 -25.68
C HIS A 113 -2.57 4.59 -24.94
N LEU A 114 -3.89 4.49 -25.15
CA LEU A 114 -4.71 3.43 -24.57
C LEU A 114 -4.29 2.04 -25.04
N LYS A 115 -4.01 1.88 -26.35
CA LYS A 115 -3.50 0.61 -26.87
C LYS A 115 -2.22 0.17 -26.15
N SER A 116 -1.29 1.10 -25.94
CA SER A 116 -0.04 0.83 -25.21
C SER A 116 -0.29 0.56 -23.73
N ALA A 117 -1.20 1.29 -23.08
CA ALA A 117 -1.55 1.09 -21.69
C ALA A 117 -2.18 -0.30 -21.44
N LYS A 118 -3.11 -0.75 -22.30
CA LYS A 118 -3.68 -2.11 -22.25
C LYS A 118 -2.60 -3.18 -22.34
N LEU A 119 -1.62 -3.02 -23.23
CA LEU A 119 -0.52 -3.98 -23.34
C LEU A 119 0.30 -4.06 -22.06
N LEU A 120 0.63 -2.91 -21.43
CA LEU A 120 1.40 -2.88 -20.18
C LEU A 120 0.61 -3.45 -19.00
N VAL A 121 -0.67 -3.13 -18.86
CA VAL A 121 -1.54 -3.68 -17.81
C VAL A 121 -1.65 -5.21 -17.95
N ASN A 122 -1.86 -5.71 -19.17
CA ASN A 122 -1.93 -7.15 -19.44
C ASN A 122 -0.58 -7.83 -19.23
N GLN A 123 0.53 -7.19 -19.58
CA GLN A 123 1.87 -7.70 -19.27
C GLN A 123 2.11 -7.79 -17.76
N GLY A 124 1.72 -6.75 -17.00
CA GLY A 124 1.81 -6.77 -15.56
C GLY A 124 0.98 -7.89 -14.92
N ARG A 125 -0.23 -8.17 -15.45
CA ARG A 125 -1.05 -9.30 -15.01
C ARG A 125 -0.35 -10.63 -15.24
N ARG A 126 0.23 -10.84 -16.43
CA ARG A 126 0.99 -12.07 -16.76
C ARG A 126 2.23 -12.22 -15.88
N SER A 127 2.90 -11.13 -15.52
CA SER A 127 4.04 -11.17 -14.59
C SER A 127 3.68 -11.74 -13.22
N ILE A 128 2.43 -11.54 -12.74
CA ILE A 128 1.98 -12.21 -11.50
C ILE A 128 1.90 -13.74 -11.71
N GLU A 129 1.42 -14.19 -12.86
CA GLU A 129 1.31 -15.61 -13.16
C GLU A 129 2.68 -16.29 -13.24
N ASP A 130 3.71 -15.54 -13.66
CA ASP A 130 5.09 -16.00 -13.79
C ASP A 130 5.87 -15.96 -12.46
N ASP A 131 5.38 -15.25 -11.43
CA ASP A 131 5.95 -15.22 -10.08
C ASP A 131 5.08 -16.02 -9.11
N PRO A 132 5.49 -17.24 -8.74
CA PRO A 132 4.68 -18.11 -7.88
C PRO A 132 4.37 -17.52 -6.51
N GLY A 133 5.27 -16.70 -5.95
CA GLY A 133 5.05 -16.03 -4.68
C GLY A 133 4.00 -14.92 -4.77
N GLU A 134 4.05 -14.10 -5.83
CA GLU A 134 3.05 -13.07 -6.10
C GLU A 134 1.70 -13.69 -6.46
N LEU A 135 1.70 -14.77 -7.24
CA LEU A 135 0.47 -15.50 -7.60
C LEU A 135 -0.22 -16.07 -6.35
N ALA A 136 0.53 -16.65 -5.42
CA ALA A 136 -0.02 -17.16 -4.16
C ALA A 136 -0.63 -15.99 -3.33
N ARG A 137 0.05 -14.84 -3.27
CA ARG A 137 -0.44 -13.63 -2.58
C ARG A 137 -1.69 -13.04 -3.25
N ASP A 138 -1.76 -13.02 -4.58
CA ASP A 138 -2.94 -12.56 -5.31
C ASP A 138 -4.16 -13.44 -5.03
N HIS A 139 -3.97 -14.77 -5.04
CA HIS A 139 -5.02 -15.70 -4.65
C HIS A 139 -5.46 -15.53 -3.20
N LEU A 140 -4.51 -15.36 -2.27
CA LEU A 140 -4.84 -15.12 -0.87
C LEU A 140 -5.65 -13.84 -0.69
N ARG A 141 -5.27 -12.75 -1.37
CA ARG A 141 -5.98 -11.47 -1.30
C ARG A 141 -7.44 -11.63 -1.71
N ARG A 142 -7.73 -12.34 -2.81
CA ARG A 142 -9.10 -12.62 -3.27
C ARG A 142 -9.92 -13.47 -2.30
N LEU A 143 -9.28 -14.26 -1.45
CA LEU A 143 -9.96 -15.07 -0.44
C LEU A 143 -10.22 -14.29 0.85
N HIS A 144 -9.26 -13.45 1.25
CA HIS A 144 -9.27 -12.81 2.56
C HIS A 144 -9.79 -11.38 2.54
N ALA A 145 -9.40 -10.58 1.52
CA ALA A 145 -9.80 -9.18 1.49
C ALA A 145 -11.29 -9.05 1.18
N PRO A 146 -12.04 -8.24 1.94
CA PRO A 146 -13.42 -7.96 1.61
C PRO A 146 -13.53 -7.15 0.32
N ALA A 147 -14.61 -7.33 -0.46
CA ALA A 147 -14.85 -6.45 -1.59
C ALA A 147 -15.06 -4.99 -1.12
N PRO A 148 -14.57 -4.00 -1.86
CA PRO A 148 -13.88 -4.05 -3.15
C PRO A 148 -12.36 -4.16 -3.07
N PHE A 149 -11.78 -4.49 -1.91
CA PHE A 149 -10.34 -4.56 -1.66
C PHE A 149 -9.69 -5.86 -2.16
N ASP A 150 -10.50 -6.82 -2.59
CA ASP A 150 -10.08 -8.10 -3.19
C ASP A 150 -9.61 -7.96 -4.65
N ARG A 151 -9.82 -6.80 -5.29
CA ARG A 151 -9.49 -6.54 -6.70
C ARG A 151 -8.00 -6.68 -6.98
N SER A 152 -7.69 -7.19 -8.17
CA SER A 152 -6.30 -7.25 -8.66
C SER A 152 -5.71 -5.86 -8.85
N ALA A 153 -4.39 -5.73 -8.64
CA ALA A 153 -3.68 -4.49 -8.97
C ALA A 153 -3.77 -4.13 -10.46
N TYR A 154 -4.05 -5.12 -11.33
CA TYR A 154 -4.20 -4.96 -12.78
C TYR A 154 -5.66 -5.09 -13.25
N GLY A 155 -6.60 -5.21 -12.33
CA GLY A 155 -8.02 -5.30 -12.60
C GLY A 155 -8.48 -6.54 -13.38
N CYS A 156 -9.72 -6.50 -13.83
CA CYS A 156 -10.36 -7.52 -14.65
C CYS A 156 -9.99 -7.34 -16.12
N GLU A 157 -9.65 -8.43 -16.82
CA GLU A 157 -9.22 -8.40 -18.22
C GLU A 157 -10.31 -7.91 -19.16
N GLU A 158 -11.53 -8.35 -18.92
CA GLU A 158 -12.68 -7.98 -19.72
C GLU A 158 -12.94 -6.47 -19.70
N VAL A 159 -12.81 -5.84 -18.51
CA VAL A 159 -12.96 -4.39 -18.35
C VAL A 159 -11.81 -3.65 -19.04
N VAL A 160 -10.56 -4.13 -18.85
CA VAL A 160 -9.39 -3.54 -19.51
C VAL A 160 -9.54 -3.56 -21.04
N GLU A 161 -9.96 -4.70 -21.61
CA GLU A 161 -10.11 -4.83 -23.08
C GLU A 161 -11.31 -4.03 -23.62
N ALA A 162 -12.41 -3.93 -22.88
CA ALA A 162 -13.58 -3.16 -23.28
C ALA A 162 -13.38 -1.63 -23.17
N ALA A 163 -12.38 -1.17 -22.41
CA ALA A 163 -12.15 0.26 -22.19
C ALA A 163 -11.85 0.99 -23.51
N ASN A 164 -12.41 2.19 -23.65
CA ASN A 164 -12.17 3.11 -24.75
C ASN A 164 -11.80 4.51 -24.23
N PRO A 165 -11.27 5.44 -25.07
CA PRO A 165 -10.85 6.75 -24.61
C PRO A 165 -11.97 7.57 -23.99
N GLU A 166 -13.18 7.50 -24.55
CA GLU A 166 -14.35 8.26 -24.08
C GLU A 166 -14.73 7.84 -22.66
N LEU A 167 -14.85 6.53 -22.41
CA LEU A 167 -15.11 5.97 -21.08
C LEU A 167 -14.03 6.40 -20.07
N LEU A 168 -12.76 6.34 -20.46
CA LEU A 168 -11.66 6.71 -19.57
C LEU A 168 -11.63 8.21 -19.27
N LEU A 169 -11.92 9.07 -20.25
CA LEU A 169 -12.01 10.52 -20.03
C LEU A 169 -13.17 10.87 -19.10
N GLU A 170 -14.32 10.23 -19.28
CA GLU A 170 -15.49 10.41 -18.42
C GLU A 170 -15.21 9.94 -17.00
N ASP A 171 -14.64 8.76 -16.87
CA ASP A 171 -14.27 8.19 -15.58
C ASP A 171 -13.18 9.01 -14.86
N TRP A 172 -12.16 9.46 -15.57
CA TRP A 172 -11.14 10.35 -15.05
C TRP A 172 -11.74 11.64 -14.52
N ALA A 173 -12.57 12.32 -15.32
CA ALA A 173 -13.23 13.56 -14.92
C ALA A 173 -14.16 13.36 -13.71
N HIS A 174 -14.85 12.21 -13.64
CA HIS A 174 -15.71 11.86 -12.53
C HIS A 174 -14.96 11.83 -11.21
N TRP A 175 -13.80 11.16 -11.16
CA TRP A 175 -13.08 10.95 -9.90
C TRP A 175 -12.05 12.04 -9.61
N SER A 176 -11.34 12.56 -10.61
CA SER A 176 -10.36 13.63 -10.40
C SER A 176 -11.00 14.94 -9.95
N GLY A 177 -12.24 15.19 -10.36
CA GLY A 177 -13.03 16.34 -9.94
C GLY A 177 -13.69 16.19 -8.55
N CYS A 178 -13.62 15.03 -7.89
CA CYS A 178 -14.16 14.86 -6.54
C CYS A 178 -13.34 15.64 -5.49
N GLN A 179 -14.04 16.14 -4.47
CA GLN A 179 -13.37 16.69 -3.27
C GLN A 179 -12.63 15.58 -2.51
N GLY A 180 -11.59 15.94 -1.78
CA GLY A 180 -10.79 15.02 -0.96
C GLY A 180 -9.48 14.59 -1.60
N GLY A 181 -9.09 15.20 -2.73
CA GLY A 181 -7.72 15.15 -3.22
C GLY A 181 -6.75 15.82 -2.24
N ARG A 182 -5.45 15.48 -2.34
CA ARG A 182 -4.44 16.03 -1.43
C ARG A 182 -3.17 16.39 -2.17
N VAL A 183 -2.57 17.51 -1.75
CA VAL A 183 -1.24 17.94 -2.15
C VAL A 183 -0.34 17.96 -0.93
N VAL A 184 0.69 17.14 -0.93
CA VAL A 184 1.64 17.03 0.17
C VAL A 184 3.03 17.43 -0.32
N VAL A 185 3.68 18.36 0.39
CA VAL A 185 5.03 18.82 0.05
C VAL A 185 5.94 18.72 1.27
N ALA A 186 7.10 18.08 1.12
CA ALA A 186 8.13 18.02 2.14
C ALA A 186 9.47 18.52 1.58
N GLY A 187 10.34 19.03 2.44
CA GLY A 187 11.68 19.48 2.08
C GLY A 187 11.88 20.97 2.08
N GLN A 188 12.72 21.48 1.20
CA GLN A 188 13.08 22.92 1.15
C GLN A 188 12.16 23.67 0.17
N PHE A 189 11.34 24.57 0.69
CA PHE A 189 10.46 25.44 -0.08
C PHE A 189 9.88 26.56 0.80
N ASP A 190 9.26 27.56 0.17
CA ASP A 190 8.47 28.60 0.81
C ASP A 190 6.99 28.17 0.85
N PRO A 191 6.42 27.87 2.02
CA PRO A 191 5.04 27.40 2.13
C PRO A 191 4.01 28.34 1.53
N ALA A 192 4.18 29.65 1.71
CA ALA A 192 3.20 30.64 1.22
C ALA A 192 3.13 30.64 -0.31
N LYS A 193 4.29 30.61 -0.97
CA LYS A 193 4.36 30.52 -2.45
C LYS A 193 3.77 29.24 -2.99
N VAL A 194 4.00 28.11 -2.30
CA VAL A 194 3.45 26.81 -2.72
C VAL A 194 1.94 26.78 -2.56
N VAL A 195 1.39 27.30 -1.44
CA VAL A 195 -0.07 27.39 -1.23
C VAL A 195 -0.71 28.23 -2.34
N GLU A 196 -0.19 29.43 -2.59
CA GLU A 196 -0.68 30.33 -3.64
C GLU A 196 -0.67 29.65 -5.01
N HIS A 197 0.41 28.93 -5.33
CA HIS A 197 0.55 28.21 -6.59
C HIS A 197 -0.46 27.06 -6.71
N VAL A 198 -0.61 26.23 -5.66
CA VAL A 198 -1.60 25.15 -5.63
C VAL A 198 -3.02 25.70 -5.79
N GLN A 199 -3.36 26.80 -5.10
CA GLN A 199 -4.66 27.44 -5.26
C GLN A 199 -4.91 27.92 -6.70
N SER A 200 -3.91 28.55 -7.32
CA SER A 200 -3.97 28.98 -8.72
C SER A 200 -4.20 27.81 -9.66
N GLU A 201 -3.50 26.67 -9.47
CA GLU A 201 -3.71 25.49 -10.32
C GLU A 201 -5.09 24.87 -10.07
N CYS A 202 -5.56 24.79 -8.83
CA CYS A 202 -6.90 24.28 -8.49
C CYS A 202 -8.00 25.13 -9.12
N GLN A 203 -7.86 26.46 -9.20
CA GLN A 203 -8.82 27.34 -9.86
C GLN A 203 -8.96 27.07 -11.37
N ARG A 204 -7.97 26.45 -11.99
CA ARG A 204 -7.98 26.07 -13.41
C ARG A 204 -8.55 24.69 -13.68
N MET A 205 -8.88 23.94 -12.63
CA MET A 205 -9.46 22.60 -12.72
C MET A 205 -10.99 22.65 -12.69
N THR A 206 -11.61 21.60 -13.21
CA THR A 206 -13.07 21.41 -13.09
C THR A 206 -13.36 20.55 -11.89
N TRP A 207 -14.10 21.08 -10.94
CA TRP A 207 -14.49 20.39 -9.73
C TRP A 207 -15.97 20.03 -9.73
N SER A 208 -16.29 18.90 -9.11
CA SER A 208 -17.66 18.51 -8.83
C SER A 208 -17.98 18.77 -7.33
N ASN A 209 -19.26 18.89 -7.01
CA ASN A 209 -19.70 18.99 -5.61
C ASN A 209 -19.75 17.61 -4.91
N ARG A 210 -19.14 16.61 -5.50
CA ARG A 210 -19.11 15.26 -4.93
C ARG A 210 -18.03 15.15 -3.86
N THR A 211 -18.45 14.66 -2.72
CA THR A 211 -17.53 14.20 -1.66
C THR A 211 -17.19 12.73 -1.88
N LEU A 212 -16.00 12.32 -1.47
CA LEU A 212 -15.64 10.91 -1.47
C LEU A 212 -16.50 10.16 -0.45
N GLU A 213 -17.22 9.18 -0.95
CA GLU A 213 -17.89 8.22 -0.07
C GLU A 213 -16.86 7.30 0.58
N SER A 214 -17.08 6.99 1.85
CA SER A 214 -16.31 5.95 2.53
C SER A 214 -16.59 4.61 1.85
N LEU A 215 -15.53 3.86 1.56
CA LEU A 215 -15.67 2.49 1.10
C LEU A 215 -16.07 1.63 2.31
N LEU A 216 -17.19 0.94 2.20
CA LEU A 216 -17.62 0.01 3.24
C LEU A 216 -17.20 -1.40 2.80
N PRO A 217 -16.31 -2.06 3.56
CA PRO A 217 -15.92 -3.42 3.26
C PRO A 217 -17.11 -4.36 3.47
N GLU A 218 -17.32 -5.27 2.53
CA GLU A 218 -18.21 -6.40 2.74
C GLU A 218 -17.60 -7.34 3.79
N ALA A 219 -18.43 -8.20 4.41
CA ALA A 219 -17.89 -9.22 5.29
C ALA A 219 -16.98 -10.18 4.50
N PRO A 220 -15.76 -10.47 4.97
CA PRO A 220 -14.91 -11.44 4.31
C PRO A 220 -15.55 -12.84 4.36
N ALA A 221 -15.26 -13.66 3.35
CA ALA A 221 -15.63 -15.07 3.34
C ALA A 221 -15.02 -15.81 4.55
N ASP A 222 -15.59 -16.96 4.91
CA ASP A 222 -15.02 -17.78 5.97
C ASP A 222 -13.60 -18.25 5.62
N PRO A 223 -12.72 -18.46 6.62
CA PRO A 223 -11.39 -18.98 6.42
C PRO A 223 -11.38 -20.30 5.64
N VAL A 224 -10.50 -20.40 4.67
CA VAL A 224 -10.38 -21.57 3.79
C VAL A 224 -8.92 -21.86 3.47
N GLN A 225 -8.60 -23.13 3.30
CA GLN A 225 -7.32 -23.60 2.75
C GLN A 225 -7.49 -23.90 1.26
N LYS A 226 -6.67 -23.28 0.41
CA LYS A 226 -6.69 -23.45 -1.04
C LYS A 226 -5.35 -23.96 -1.53
N PHE A 227 -5.36 -25.09 -2.23
CA PHE A 227 -4.20 -25.61 -2.95
C PHE A 227 -4.32 -25.31 -4.44
N ILE A 228 -3.22 -24.85 -5.03
CA ILE A 228 -3.06 -24.59 -6.46
C ILE A 228 -1.90 -25.41 -6.96
N GLU A 229 -2.21 -26.44 -7.77
CA GLU A 229 -1.19 -27.31 -8.34
C GLU A 229 -0.40 -26.58 -9.43
N ARG A 230 0.93 -26.58 -9.28
CA ARG A 230 1.90 -26.09 -10.26
C ARG A 230 3.15 -26.97 -10.19
N PRO A 231 3.77 -27.31 -11.32
CA PRO A 231 4.99 -28.15 -11.37
C PRO A 231 6.23 -27.35 -10.96
N LEU A 232 6.29 -26.95 -9.70
CA LEU A 232 7.36 -26.12 -9.13
C LEU A 232 8.25 -26.96 -8.21
N ALA A 233 9.54 -26.62 -8.15
CA ALA A 233 10.49 -27.23 -7.22
C ALA A 233 10.24 -26.81 -5.76
N GLN A 234 9.52 -25.72 -5.53
CA GLN A 234 9.15 -25.24 -4.19
C GLN A 234 7.63 -25.14 -4.06
N VAL A 235 7.16 -25.22 -2.82
CA VAL A 235 5.79 -24.90 -2.44
C VAL A 235 5.81 -23.49 -1.80
N HIS A 236 5.06 -22.57 -2.39
CA HIS A 236 4.84 -21.24 -1.88
C HIS A 236 3.60 -21.24 -0.99
N LEU A 237 3.80 -20.87 0.26
CA LEU A 237 2.78 -20.87 1.31
C LEU A 237 2.52 -19.42 1.76
N VAL A 238 1.27 -19.02 1.80
CA VAL A 238 0.85 -17.70 2.30
C VAL A 238 -0.38 -17.84 3.18
N TRP A 239 -0.38 -17.09 4.28
CA TRP A 239 -1.45 -17.07 5.27
C TRP A 239 -1.91 -15.66 5.54
N ALA A 240 -3.17 -15.51 5.89
CA ALA A 240 -3.74 -14.29 6.44
C ALA A 240 -4.62 -14.63 7.64
N TRP A 241 -4.34 -14.02 8.77
CA TRP A 241 -5.24 -13.98 9.93
C TRP A 241 -5.93 -12.63 9.97
N SER A 242 -7.20 -12.59 10.40
CA SER A 242 -7.84 -11.33 10.76
C SER A 242 -7.05 -10.68 11.88
N ALA A 243 -6.81 -9.39 11.75
CA ALA A 243 -6.09 -8.58 12.72
C ALA A 243 -6.72 -7.17 12.77
N PRO A 244 -6.44 -6.38 13.79
CA PRO A 244 -6.98 -5.03 13.92
C PRO A 244 -6.61 -4.11 12.75
N THR A 245 -7.46 -3.12 12.49
CA THR A 245 -7.22 -2.06 11.51
C THR A 245 -6.18 -1.05 12.01
N MET A 246 -5.84 -0.07 11.18
CA MET A 246 -4.94 1.03 11.56
C MET A 246 -5.52 1.91 12.68
N HIS A 247 -6.84 1.89 12.86
CA HIS A 247 -7.55 2.69 13.87
C HIS A 247 -7.59 2.04 15.28
N ASP A 248 -7.03 0.84 15.42
CA ASP A 248 -7.00 0.14 16.71
C ASP A 248 -6.22 0.93 17.78
N GLU A 249 -6.75 0.98 18.98
CA GLU A 249 -6.11 1.68 20.10
C GLU A 249 -4.76 1.06 20.49
N HIS A 250 -4.57 -0.25 20.26
CA HIS A 250 -3.33 -0.98 20.52
C HIS A 250 -2.37 -0.99 19.32
N ARG A 251 -2.54 -0.12 18.31
CA ARG A 251 -1.72 -0.14 17.08
C ARG A 251 -0.21 -0.10 17.33
N ALA A 252 0.26 0.59 18.39
CA ALA A 252 1.67 0.63 18.75
C ALA A 252 2.17 -0.75 19.22
N ALA A 253 1.38 -1.42 20.05
CA ALA A 253 1.66 -2.80 20.48
C ALA A 253 1.66 -3.76 19.28
N TRP A 254 0.75 -3.59 18.32
CA TRP A 254 0.71 -4.38 17.08
C TRP A 254 1.95 -4.21 16.21
N GLN A 255 2.54 -3.01 16.15
CA GLN A 255 3.82 -2.79 15.46
C GLN A 255 4.96 -3.56 16.12
N VAL A 256 5.00 -3.58 17.45
CA VAL A 256 5.98 -4.34 18.23
C VAL A 256 5.74 -5.85 18.07
N LEU A 257 4.50 -6.34 18.21
CA LEU A 257 4.12 -7.74 17.99
C LEU A 257 4.47 -8.24 16.58
N SER A 258 4.24 -7.42 15.59
CA SER A 258 4.61 -7.72 14.19
C SER A 258 6.10 -8.04 14.06
N ARG A 259 6.94 -7.31 14.80
CA ARG A 259 8.37 -7.53 14.78
C ARG A 259 8.80 -8.76 15.58
N ILE A 260 8.16 -9.00 16.72
CA ILE A 260 8.39 -10.21 17.54
C ILE A 260 8.02 -11.47 16.76
N LEU A 261 6.87 -11.45 16.07
CA LEU A 261 6.40 -12.62 15.34
C LEU A 261 7.21 -12.90 14.07
N GLY A 262 7.37 -11.92 13.18
CA GLY A 262 7.84 -12.31 11.85
C GLY A 262 8.57 -11.28 11.01
N SER A 263 8.60 -10.00 11.38
CA SER A 263 9.20 -8.98 10.52
C SER A 263 10.70 -8.73 10.79
N SER A 264 11.39 -9.66 11.46
CA SER A 264 12.81 -9.55 11.77
C SER A 264 13.54 -10.90 11.74
N GLY A 265 14.87 -10.88 11.60
CA GLY A 265 15.71 -12.07 11.70
C GLY A 265 15.76 -12.71 13.10
N SER A 266 15.29 -12.00 14.13
CA SER A 266 15.12 -12.51 15.51
C SER A 266 13.65 -12.81 15.82
N GLY A 267 12.75 -12.75 14.85
CA GLY A 267 11.34 -13.05 15.04
C GLY A 267 11.09 -14.53 15.28
N ARG A 268 10.01 -14.85 15.99
CA ARG A 268 9.67 -16.22 16.36
C ARG A 268 9.47 -17.13 15.14
N LEU A 269 8.84 -16.64 14.07
CA LEU A 269 8.69 -17.40 12.83
C LEU A 269 10.05 -17.75 12.21
N PHE A 270 10.97 -16.79 12.14
CA PHE A 270 12.30 -17.04 11.60
C PHE A 270 13.07 -18.08 12.44
N HIS A 271 13.00 -17.94 13.77
CA HIS A 271 13.67 -18.86 14.70
C HIS A 271 13.11 -20.28 14.63
N GLU A 272 11.78 -20.45 14.77
CA GLU A 272 11.15 -21.77 14.88
C GLU A 272 11.11 -22.51 13.54
N VAL A 273 10.80 -21.81 12.45
CA VAL A 273 10.62 -22.44 11.13
C VAL A 273 11.95 -22.62 10.41
N ARG A 274 12.81 -21.57 10.43
CA ARG A 274 14.05 -21.60 9.65
C ARG A 274 15.26 -22.05 10.46
N GLN A 275 15.55 -21.43 11.62
CA GLN A 275 16.78 -21.72 12.34
C GLN A 275 16.72 -23.10 13.04
N LYS A 276 15.65 -23.37 13.76
CA LYS A 276 15.53 -24.58 14.60
C LYS A 276 15.20 -25.84 13.79
N ARG A 277 14.32 -25.72 12.80
CA ARG A 277 13.82 -26.87 12.02
C ARG A 277 14.29 -26.91 10.58
N SER A 278 14.92 -25.86 10.09
CA SER A 278 15.42 -25.75 8.70
C SER A 278 14.35 -26.07 7.63
N LEU A 279 13.09 -25.72 7.90
CA LEU A 279 11.97 -26.08 7.03
C LEU A 279 11.92 -25.24 5.74
N CYS A 280 12.46 -24.02 5.77
CA CYS A 280 12.42 -23.12 4.63
C CYS A 280 13.66 -22.22 4.55
N TYR A 281 13.93 -21.71 3.35
CA TYR A 281 14.98 -20.68 3.18
C TYR A 281 14.49 -19.30 3.59
N ALA A 282 13.23 -18.99 3.31
CA ALA A 282 12.62 -17.71 3.63
C ALA A 282 11.27 -17.91 4.31
N VAL A 283 11.10 -17.27 5.44
CA VAL A 283 9.84 -17.13 6.15
C VAL A 283 9.79 -15.74 6.76
N GLY A 284 8.64 -15.12 6.72
CA GLY A 284 8.42 -13.82 7.33
C GLY A 284 6.97 -13.45 7.29
N GLY A 285 6.62 -12.47 8.10
CA GLY A 285 5.27 -11.97 8.15
C GLY A 285 5.17 -10.71 8.97
N GLY A 286 3.99 -10.15 9.02
CA GLY A 286 3.76 -8.96 9.80
C GLY A 286 2.32 -8.50 9.77
N TRP A 287 2.02 -7.59 10.67
CA TRP A 287 0.76 -6.89 10.70
C TRP A 287 0.67 -5.93 9.52
N ALA A 288 -0.38 -6.10 8.72
CA ALA A 288 -0.67 -5.34 7.50
C ALA A 288 -2.07 -4.69 7.66
N PRO A 289 -2.16 -3.59 8.42
CA PRO A 289 -3.40 -2.88 8.61
C PRO A 289 -3.73 -2.00 7.42
N SER A 290 -5.01 -1.80 7.16
CA SER A 290 -5.54 -0.68 6.38
C SER A 290 -6.57 0.09 7.20
N ASP A 291 -7.14 1.13 6.62
CA ASP A 291 -8.22 1.88 7.26
C ASP A 291 -9.50 1.04 7.34
N ASP A 292 -9.70 0.15 6.38
CA ASP A 292 -10.94 -0.58 6.16
C ASP A 292 -10.95 -1.97 6.82
N PHE A 293 -9.81 -2.67 6.80
CA PHE A 293 -9.64 -3.98 7.42
C PHE A 293 -8.17 -4.25 7.78
N GLY A 294 -7.93 -5.15 8.72
CA GLY A 294 -6.58 -5.51 9.13
C GLY A 294 -6.32 -7.00 9.00
N ARG A 295 -5.07 -7.35 8.78
CA ARG A 295 -4.60 -8.73 8.66
C ARG A 295 -3.18 -8.88 9.22
N PHE A 296 -2.87 -10.07 9.71
CA PHE A 296 -1.51 -10.50 9.92
C PHE A 296 -1.16 -11.46 8.80
N MET A 297 -0.18 -11.12 7.98
CA MET A 297 0.21 -11.91 6.82
C MET A 297 1.51 -12.64 7.10
N VAL A 298 1.60 -13.91 6.67
CA VAL A 298 2.83 -14.70 6.69
C VAL A 298 3.06 -15.30 5.31
N SER A 299 4.32 -15.42 4.92
CA SER A 299 4.73 -16.14 3.70
C SER A 299 5.94 -17.01 3.96
N ALA A 300 6.00 -18.18 3.33
CA ALA A 300 7.13 -19.09 3.38
C ALA A 300 7.31 -19.81 2.03
N GLY A 301 8.58 -20.09 1.66
CA GLY A 301 8.92 -20.93 0.53
C GLY A 301 9.66 -22.17 1.03
N THR A 302 9.14 -23.35 0.74
CA THR A 302 9.66 -24.63 1.26
C THR A 302 9.74 -25.70 0.18
N THR A 303 10.33 -26.84 0.48
CA THR A 303 10.33 -28.02 -0.42
C THR A 303 9.04 -28.83 -0.27
N PRO A 304 8.62 -29.59 -1.29
CA PRO A 304 7.39 -30.37 -1.24
C PRO A 304 7.29 -31.35 -0.05
N ASP A 305 8.40 -31.97 0.32
CA ASP A 305 8.50 -32.92 1.43
C ASP A 305 8.33 -32.27 2.82
N ARG A 306 8.61 -30.97 2.95
CA ARG A 306 8.52 -30.20 4.21
C ARG A 306 7.29 -29.30 4.29
N ALA A 307 6.50 -29.25 3.24
CA ALA A 307 5.41 -28.27 3.16
C ALA A 307 4.35 -28.48 4.25
N ALA A 308 3.95 -29.70 4.54
CA ALA A 308 2.97 -29.98 5.60
C ALA A 308 3.47 -29.61 6.99
N GLU A 309 4.73 -29.96 7.33
CA GLU A 309 5.35 -29.55 8.60
C GLU A 309 5.52 -28.04 8.69
N THR A 310 5.86 -27.35 7.57
CA THR A 310 5.95 -25.89 7.54
C THR A 310 4.61 -25.23 7.87
N VAL A 311 3.49 -25.76 7.32
CA VAL A 311 2.14 -25.27 7.64
C VAL A 311 1.88 -25.41 9.14
N GLN A 312 2.07 -26.60 9.68
CA GLN A 312 1.84 -26.88 11.10
C GLN A 312 2.65 -25.94 12.01
N VAL A 313 3.96 -25.82 11.76
CA VAL A 313 4.85 -25.01 12.62
C VAL A 313 4.53 -23.52 12.55
N VAL A 314 4.18 -22.99 11.37
CA VAL A 314 3.77 -21.59 11.23
C VAL A 314 2.49 -21.34 12.04
N GLU A 315 1.50 -22.19 11.95
CA GLU A 315 0.25 -22.06 12.68
C GLU A 315 0.45 -22.23 14.19
N GLU A 316 1.32 -23.16 14.62
CA GLU A 316 1.72 -23.31 16.02
C GLU A 316 2.36 -22.03 16.59
N VAL A 317 3.27 -21.39 15.86
CA VAL A 317 3.91 -20.14 16.28
C VAL A 317 2.89 -19.01 16.38
N MET A 318 2.00 -18.89 15.40
CA MET A 318 1.00 -17.83 15.39
C MET A 318 -0.05 -17.97 16.49
N HIS A 319 -0.48 -19.18 16.81
CA HIS A 319 -1.39 -19.43 17.93
C HIS A 319 -0.67 -19.41 19.28
N GLY A 320 0.58 -19.87 19.30
CA GLY A 320 1.40 -19.98 20.50
C GLY A 320 1.63 -18.64 21.21
N ILE A 321 1.64 -17.51 20.49
CA ILE A 321 1.82 -16.18 21.09
C ILE A 321 0.73 -15.82 22.12
N LEU A 322 -0.45 -16.43 22.01
CA LEU A 322 -1.55 -16.22 22.96
C LEU A 322 -1.33 -16.91 24.29
N GLN A 323 -0.54 -17.98 24.31
CA GLN A 323 -0.24 -18.79 25.50
C GLN A 323 1.15 -18.45 26.05
N ASP A 324 2.13 -18.36 25.16
CA ASP A 324 3.51 -17.99 25.45
C ASP A 324 3.73 -16.51 25.10
N ARG A 325 3.38 -15.65 26.05
CA ARG A 325 3.48 -14.18 25.92
C ARG A 325 4.93 -13.76 25.66
N PRO A 326 5.15 -12.69 24.88
CA PRO A 326 6.50 -12.15 24.69
C PRO A 326 7.17 -11.78 26.01
N SER A 327 8.45 -12.08 26.14
CA SER A 327 9.25 -11.62 27.28
C SER A 327 9.57 -10.13 27.15
N GLU A 328 9.92 -9.48 28.28
CA GLU A 328 10.38 -8.09 28.30
C GLU A 328 11.57 -7.87 27.33
N GLU A 329 12.49 -8.85 27.26
CA GLU A 329 13.64 -8.78 26.36
C GLU A 329 13.22 -8.82 24.88
N GLU A 330 12.21 -9.61 24.49
CA GLU A 330 11.65 -9.63 23.15
C GLU A 330 10.98 -8.29 22.81
N ILE A 331 10.22 -7.73 23.76
CA ILE A 331 9.55 -6.45 23.62
C ILE A 331 10.57 -5.33 23.40
N ASP A 332 11.57 -5.22 24.26
CA ASP A 332 12.59 -4.18 24.18
C ASP A 332 13.38 -4.25 22.88
N ARG A 333 13.80 -5.45 22.47
CA ARG A 333 14.50 -5.66 21.19
C ARG A 333 13.60 -5.27 20.00
N ALA A 334 12.32 -5.59 20.03
CA ALA A 334 11.39 -5.25 18.98
C ALA A 334 11.13 -3.74 18.92
N LYS A 335 10.97 -3.06 20.08
CA LYS A 335 10.84 -1.60 20.18
C LYS A 335 12.02 -0.88 19.55
N GLU A 336 13.25 -1.27 19.90
CA GLU A 336 14.46 -0.69 19.30
C GLU A 336 14.46 -0.82 17.77
N GLY A 337 14.03 -1.96 17.28
CA GLY A 337 13.93 -2.17 15.83
C GLY A 337 12.84 -1.34 15.15
N VAL A 338 11.69 -1.10 15.80
CA VAL A 338 10.63 -0.22 15.30
C VAL A 338 11.11 1.22 15.32
N LEU A 339 11.70 1.70 16.41
CA LEU A 339 12.24 3.05 16.56
C LEU A 339 13.32 3.37 15.54
N SER A 340 14.23 2.42 15.30
CA SER A 340 15.25 2.53 14.26
C SER A 340 14.63 2.68 12.86
N ALA A 341 13.63 1.86 12.53
CA ALA A 341 12.94 1.93 11.24
C ALA A 341 12.18 3.25 11.06
N LEU A 342 11.51 3.75 12.11
CA LEU A 342 10.86 5.06 12.11
C LEU A 342 11.85 6.20 11.89
N THR A 343 13.02 6.14 12.52
CA THR A 343 14.08 7.15 12.38
C THR A 343 14.65 7.17 10.97
N LEU A 344 15.06 6.01 10.45
CA LEU A 344 15.63 5.90 9.10
C LEU A 344 14.65 6.36 8.01
N ARG A 345 13.36 6.03 8.17
CA ARG A 345 12.32 6.47 7.24
C ARG A 345 12.19 8.00 7.17
N ARG A 346 12.45 8.71 8.25
CA ARG A 346 12.40 10.19 8.31
C ARG A 346 13.53 10.88 7.57
N GLU A 347 14.64 10.19 7.33
CA GLU A 347 15.79 10.76 6.60
C GLU A 347 15.46 11.02 5.11
N SER A 348 14.53 10.29 4.53
CA SER A 348 14.08 10.50 3.15
C SER A 348 13.00 11.57 3.06
N THR A 349 13.23 12.60 2.23
CA THR A 349 12.24 13.65 1.95
C THR A 349 10.96 13.06 1.32
N ALA A 350 11.12 12.10 0.40
CA ALA A 350 10.00 11.40 -0.24
C ALA A 350 9.19 10.56 0.76
N ALA A 351 9.87 9.80 1.63
CA ALA A 351 9.18 9.01 2.65
C ALA A 351 8.44 9.93 3.65
N ARG A 352 9.00 11.10 3.97
CA ARG A 352 8.36 12.07 4.83
C ARG A 352 7.07 12.64 4.24
N ALA A 353 7.06 12.96 2.94
CA ALA A 353 5.84 13.39 2.23
C ALA A 353 4.78 12.28 2.25
N SER A 354 5.18 11.04 1.92
CA SER A 354 4.29 9.90 1.92
C SER A 354 3.70 9.58 3.30
N VAL A 355 4.52 9.63 4.37
CA VAL A 355 4.03 9.41 5.75
C VAL A 355 3.04 10.49 6.16
N LEU A 356 3.33 11.77 5.87
CA LEU A 356 2.45 12.89 6.18
C LEU A 356 1.09 12.74 5.46
N GLY A 357 1.11 12.41 4.18
CA GLY A 357 -0.09 12.19 3.38
C GLY A 357 -0.91 10.99 3.84
N ASN A 358 -0.25 9.85 4.07
CA ASN A 358 -0.92 8.64 4.54
C ASN A 358 -1.51 8.81 5.94
N HIS A 359 -0.78 9.43 6.88
CA HIS A 359 -1.27 9.68 8.22
C HIS A 359 -2.54 10.55 8.20
N PHE A 360 -2.52 11.63 7.40
CA PHE A 360 -3.69 12.48 7.24
C PHE A 360 -4.86 11.74 6.57
N THR A 361 -4.58 10.86 5.60
CA THR A 361 -5.62 10.01 4.98
C THR A 361 -6.33 9.16 6.02
N THR A 362 -5.57 8.51 6.87
CA THR A 362 -6.07 7.57 7.88
C THR A 362 -6.75 8.27 9.05
N PHE A 363 -6.14 9.32 9.59
CA PHE A 363 -6.58 9.89 10.87
C PHE A 363 -7.25 11.29 10.75
N GLY A 364 -7.18 11.95 9.60
CA GLY A 364 -7.65 13.33 9.45
C GLY A 364 -6.79 14.36 10.19
N GLU A 365 -5.65 13.94 10.73
CA GLU A 365 -4.77 14.77 11.57
C GLU A 365 -3.38 14.92 10.95
N VAL A 366 -2.73 16.03 11.26
CA VAL A 366 -1.32 16.24 10.87
C VAL A 366 -0.42 15.29 11.65
N TRP A 367 0.42 14.55 10.93
CA TRP A 367 1.37 13.63 11.53
C TRP A 367 2.31 14.33 12.54
N ASP A 368 2.40 13.78 13.75
CA ASP A 368 3.37 14.20 14.78
C ASP A 368 4.39 13.06 15.02
N PRO A 369 5.60 13.19 14.49
CA PRO A 369 6.63 12.18 14.67
C PRO A 369 7.08 11.96 16.13
N LYS A 370 6.87 12.94 17.01
CA LYS A 370 7.21 12.76 18.44
C LYS A 370 6.17 11.90 19.14
N LYS A 371 4.88 12.11 18.82
CA LYS A 371 3.80 11.26 19.33
C LYS A 371 3.94 9.82 18.83
N GLU A 372 4.28 9.62 17.55
CA GLU A 372 4.49 8.28 16.99
C GLU A 372 5.65 7.54 17.71
N VAL A 373 6.79 8.21 17.93
CA VAL A 373 7.90 7.63 18.69
C VAL A 373 7.50 7.34 20.13
N GLN A 374 6.84 8.28 20.79
CA GLN A 374 6.43 8.11 22.17
C GLN A 374 5.48 6.94 22.35
N SER A 375 4.53 6.77 21.42
CA SER A 375 3.61 5.62 21.47
C SER A 375 4.32 4.25 21.41
N ILE A 376 5.46 4.15 20.71
CA ILE A 376 6.27 2.92 20.69
C ILE A 376 7.10 2.79 21.97
N VAL A 377 7.67 3.88 22.48
CA VAL A 377 8.43 3.89 23.74
C VAL A 377 7.55 3.43 24.91
N ASP A 378 6.30 3.85 24.93
CA ASP A 378 5.33 3.55 25.99
C ASP A 378 4.77 2.11 25.93
N VAL A 379 5.07 1.34 24.87
CA VAL A 379 4.65 -0.08 24.82
C VAL A 379 5.39 -0.87 25.91
N ASP A 380 4.63 -1.43 26.82
CA ASP A 380 5.07 -2.32 27.89
C ASP A 380 4.39 -3.70 27.79
N GLN A 381 4.65 -4.57 28.75
CA GLN A 381 4.02 -5.90 28.83
C GLN A 381 2.49 -5.79 28.89
N ALA A 382 1.97 -4.82 29.64
CA ALA A 382 0.52 -4.66 29.81
C ALA A 382 -0.16 -4.26 28.48
N ALA A 383 0.48 -3.39 27.69
CA ALA A 383 0.00 -3.01 26.35
C ALA A 383 0.01 -4.21 25.37
N ILE A 384 1.05 -5.04 25.41
CA ILE A 384 1.13 -6.29 24.63
C ILE A 384 0.03 -7.27 25.04
N ASP A 385 -0.16 -7.46 26.36
CA ASP A 385 -1.19 -8.36 26.88
C ASP A 385 -2.60 -7.90 26.55
N ALA A 386 -2.86 -6.60 26.59
CA ALA A 386 -4.14 -6.01 26.18
C ALA A 386 -4.41 -6.26 24.68
N ALA A 387 -3.44 -5.97 23.82
CA ALA A 387 -3.55 -6.20 22.39
C ALA A 387 -3.82 -7.69 22.06
N LEU A 388 -3.08 -8.61 22.68
CA LEU A 388 -3.25 -10.04 22.45
C LEU A 388 -4.55 -10.59 23.08
N SER A 389 -5.03 -10.01 24.17
CA SER A 389 -6.30 -10.42 24.80
C SER A 389 -7.52 -9.98 23.97
N ALA A 390 -7.41 -8.85 23.27
CA ALA A 390 -8.43 -8.39 22.34
C ALA A 390 -8.41 -9.19 21.02
N TRP A 391 -7.29 -9.86 20.71
CA TRP A 391 -7.15 -10.61 19.48
C TRP A 391 -7.63 -12.06 19.64
N THR A 392 -8.67 -12.40 18.90
CA THR A 392 -9.20 -13.77 18.83
C THR A 392 -8.97 -14.32 17.41
N PRO A 393 -7.73 -14.76 17.09
CA PRO A 393 -7.45 -15.24 15.75
C PRO A 393 -8.27 -16.51 15.49
N ARG A 394 -9.08 -16.44 14.45
CA ARG A 394 -9.70 -17.62 13.85
C ARG A 394 -8.66 -18.39 13.04
N SER A 395 -9.03 -19.53 12.49
CA SER A 395 -8.22 -20.19 11.46
C SER A 395 -7.83 -19.20 10.37
N PRO A 396 -6.63 -19.29 9.79
CA PRO A 396 -6.21 -18.40 8.73
C PRO A 396 -6.85 -18.78 7.39
N TRP A 397 -6.95 -17.82 6.49
CA TRP A 397 -7.00 -18.11 5.05
C TRP A 397 -5.60 -18.53 4.63
N THR A 398 -5.49 -19.64 3.95
CA THR A 398 -4.19 -20.21 3.54
C THR A 398 -4.20 -20.55 2.07
N VAL A 399 -3.17 -20.18 1.35
CA VAL A 399 -2.94 -20.63 -0.03
C VAL A 399 -1.59 -21.35 -0.08
N ALA A 400 -1.61 -22.52 -0.67
CA ALA A 400 -0.43 -23.29 -1.05
C ALA A 400 -0.37 -23.40 -2.57
N LEU A 401 0.77 -23.05 -3.16
CA LEU A 401 0.99 -23.14 -4.60
C LEU A 401 2.27 -23.94 -4.86
N GLY A 402 2.17 -25.07 -5.53
CA GLY A 402 3.30 -25.97 -5.78
C GLY A 402 2.89 -27.34 -6.27
N ALA A 403 3.85 -28.29 -6.30
CA ALA A 403 3.63 -29.63 -6.82
C ALA A 403 2.92 -30.58 -5.84
N THR A 404 2.86 -30.24 -4.54
CA THR A 404 2.31 -31.12 -3.49
C THR A 404 1.33 -30.37 -2.62
N ASN A 405 0.17 -30.96 -2.37
CA ASN A 405 -0.84 -30.41 -1.46
C ASN A 405 -0.42 -30.65 0.00
N PRO A 406 -0.07 -29.60 0.77
CA PRO A 406 0.35 -29.76 2.16
C PRO A 406 -0.80 -29.99 3.14
N PHE A 407 -2.05 -29.87 2.69
CA PHE A 407 -3.25 -29.97 3.53
C PHE A 407 -3.83 -31.40 3.55
N SER A 408 -3.36 -32.31 2.68
CA SER A 408 -3.93 -33.64 2.49
C SER A 408 -3.63 -34.64 3.64
N GLY A 409 -2.93 -34.20 4.69
CA GLY A 409 -2.61 -35.02 5.88
C GLY A 409 -3.29 -34.58 7.19
N ALA A 410 -4.11 -33.53 7.16
CA ALA A 410 -4.69 -32.91 8.37
C ALA A 410 -6.09 -33.43 8.77
N LEU A 411 -6.55 -34.54 8.19
CA LEU A 411 -7.82 -35.18 8.54
C LEU A 411 -7.54 -36.62 9.03
N THR A 412 -6.99 -36.78 10.22
CA THR A 412 -7.19 -37.97 11.06
C THR A 412 -7.27 -37.56 12.51
#